data_112064e60aafc42613909a49a91d8d2b
#
_entry.id   112064e60aafc42613909a49a91d8d2b
#
_cell.length_a   1.000
_cell.length_b   1.000
_cell.length_c   1.000
_cell.angle_alpha   90.00
_cell.angle_beta   90.00
_cell.angle_gamma   90.00
#
_symmetry.space_group_name_H-M   'P 1'
#
loop_
_entity.id
_entity.type
_entity.pdbx_description
1 polymer ?
#
loop_
_entity_poly.entity_id
_entity_poly.type
_entity_poly.pdbx_seq_one_letter_code
_entity_poly.pdbx_strand_id
1 'polypeptide(L)'
;RAYPNGGTSEKLLSVSQYLVATGETVHNVEAWQCEHDLPYEAGLSEDICYDLFHELGLDESGSQSLFRELARTAGNDEQPAIAFDSTSHSVYGNGLKPYARQGFNKDGDGLDIYKIITFYSLDSGLPVSFELQPGNIPDVISLVNAVPQAKAYGLKNPEFCLDNGFFSKENVLRFLRKNFKFTILATLKHAWIYKHLDSAADDGTKQRDHFSRYASQCPFDEKISAVSVSEMTPFEWKRQ
;
A
#
# COMPACT_ATOMS: atom_id res chain seq x y z
N ARG A 1 17.59 -6.20 -12.22
CA ARG A 1 18.15 -7.58 -12.37
C ARG A 1 17.08 -8.68 -12.22
N ALA A 2 15.83 -8.35 -11.91
CA ALA A 2 14.73 -9.31 -11.82
C ALA A 2 14.43 -9.95 -13.19
N TYR A 3 14.59 -9.20 -14.26
CA TYR A 3 14.41 -9.62 -15.66
C TYR A 3 15.73 -9.45 -16.43
N PRO A 4 16.63 -10.43 -16.36
CA PRO A 4 17.98 -10.31 -16.95
C PRO A 4 17.99 -10.45 -18.49
N ASN A 5 16.93 -10.95 -19.10
CA ASN A 5 16.81 -11.04 -20.55
C ASN A 5 16.57 -9.65 -21.13
N GLY A 6 17.55 -9.12 -21.86
CA GLY A 6 17.56 -7.75 -22.39
C GLY A 6 16.24 -7.31 -23.01
N GLY A 7 15.67 -8.13 -23.89
CA GLY A 7 14.41 -7.79 -24.56
C GLY A 7 13.20 -7.57 -23.63
N THR A 8 13.02 -8.40 -22.62
CA THR A 8 11.88 -8.26 -21.66
C THR A 8 12.05 -7.04 -20.76
N SER A 9 13.26 -6.79 -20.25
CA SER A 9 13.50 -5.62 -19.38
C SER A 9 13.41 -4.31 -20.16
N GLU A 10 13.87 -4.26 -21.40
CA GLU A 10 13.75 -3.08 -22.26
C GLU A 10 12.29 -2.77 -22.60
N LYS A 11 11.51 -3.79 -22.98
CA LYS A 11 10.05 -3.65 -23.17
C LYS A 11 9.35 -3.16 -21.91
N LEU A 12 9.65 -3.79 -20.75
CA LEU A 12 9.04 -3.42 -19.47
C LEU A 12 9.34 -1.97 -19.10
N LEU A 13 10.60 -1.52 -19.24
CA LEU A 13 10.97 -0.13 -18.97
C LEU A 13 10.26 0.84 -19.92
N SER A 14 10.22 0.51 -21.22
CA SER A 14 9.57 1.38 -22.22
C SER A 14 8.07 1.51 -21.99
N VAL A 15 7.38 0.40 -21.71
CA VAL A 15 5.94 0.42 -21.38
C VAL A 15 5.70 1.16 -20.07
N SER A 16 6.55 0.97 -19.05
CA SER A 16 6.44 1.68 -17.78
C SER A 16 6.62 3.19 -17.96
N GLN A 17 7.58 3.63 -18.78
CA GLN A 17 7.79 5.05 -19.11
C GLN A 17 6.55 5.64 -19.79
N TYR A 18 5.99 4.94 -20.78
CA TYR A 18 4.77 5.36 -21.44
C TYR A 18 3.59 5.53 -20.45
N LEU A 19 3.32 4.50 -19.65
CA LEU A 19 2.21 4.50 -18.70
C LEU A 19 2.35 5.62 -17.64
N VAL A 20 3.57 5.86 -17.16
CA VAL A 20 3.84 6.93 -16.18
C VAL A 20 3.74 8.32 -16.81
N ALA A 21 4.22 8.48 -18.04
CA ALA A 21 4.22 9.79 -18.72
C ALA A 21 2.82 10.22 -19.17
N THR A 22 2.00 9.26 -19.63
CA THR A 22 0.70 9.58 -20.24
C THR A 22 -0.48 9.33 -19.32
N GLY A 23 -0.40 8.35 -18.42
CA GLY A 23 -1.55 7.86 -17.65
C GLY A 23 -2.59 7.12 -18.49
N GLU A 24 -2.28 6.85 -19.77
CA GLU A 24 -3.21 6.25 -20.73
C GLU A 24 -3.01 4.72 -20.83
N THR A 25 -3.95 4.06 -21.50
CA THR A 25 -3.82 2.65 -21.87
C THR A 25 -2.81 2.48 -23.01
N VAL A 26 -2.27 1.27 -23.20
CA VAL A 26 -1.22 0.99 -24.21
C VAL A 26 -1.66 1.18 -25.67
N HIS A 27 -2.88 1.56 -25.93
CA HIS A 27 -3.47 1.73 -27.26
C HIS A 27 -2.71 2.73 -28.14
N ASN A 28 -2.16 3.79 -27.54
CA ASN A 28 -1.43 4.84 -28.27
C ASN A 28 0.11 4.72 -28.13
N VAL A 29 0.63 3.60 -27.63
CA VAL A 29 2.06 3.44 -27.32
C VAL A 29 2.95 3.56 -28.56
N GLU A 30 2.50 3.05 -29.70
CA GLU A 30 3.24 3.09 -30.95
C GLU A 30 3.43 4.52 -31.48
N ALA A 31 2.36 5.33 -31.46
CA ALA A 31 2.41 6.72 -31.84
C ALA A 31 3.31 7.54 -30.90
N TRP A 32 3.21 7.27 -29.60
CA TRP A 32 4.02 7.95 -28.59
C TRP A 32 5.52 7.62 -28.74
N GLN A 33 5.86 6.39 -29.08
CA GLN A 33 7.24 5.97 -29.30
C GLN A 33 7.89 6.70 -30.49
N CYS A 34 7.12 7.08 -31.52
CA CYS A 34 7.67 7.84 -32.66
C CYS A 34 8.27 9.19 -32.25
N GLU A 35 7.87 9.73 -31.10
CA GLU A 35 8.29 11.03 -30.60
C GLU A 35 9.26 10.93 -29.40
N HIS A 36 9.55 9.71 -28.91
CA HIS A 36 10.32 9.50 -27.70
C HIS A 36 11.35 8.37 -27.86
N ASP A 37 12.55 8.62 -27.36
CA ASP A 37 13.60 7.59 -27.29
C ASP A 37 13.30 6.63 -26.14
N LEU A 38 13.08 5.36 -26.47
CA LEU A 38 12.77 4.32 -25.51
C LEU A 38 13.86 3.24 -25.46
N PRO A 39 14.06 2.58 -24.30
CA PRO A 39 14.99 1.47 -24.19
C PRO A 39 14.76 0.33 -25.20
N TYR A 40 13.50 0.07 -25.56
CA TYR A 40 13.14 -0.90 -26.60
C TYR A 40 12.96 -0.20 -27.94
N GLU A 41 14.01 -0.27 -28.79
CA GLU A 41 14.09 0.45 -30.07
C GLU A 41 13.30 -0.20 -31.22
N ALA A 42 12.96 -1.49 -31.10
CA ALA A 42 12.39 -2.26 -32.22
C ALA A 42 10.90 -1.94 -32.50
N GLY A 43 10.32 -0.99 -31.81
CA GLY A 43 8.90 -0.59 -31.93
C GLY A 43 7.98 -1.37 -30.99
N LEU A 44 7.26 -0.61 -30.14
CA LEU A 44 6.21 -1.18 -29.30
C LEU A 44 4.88 -1.07 -30.05
N SER A 45 4.19 -2.19 -30.19
CA SER A 45 2.78 -2.21 -30.57
C SER A 45 1.90 -2.61 -29.39
N GLU A 46 0.60 -2.41 -29.52
CA GLU A 46 -0.37 -2.86 -28.53
C GLU A 46 -0.23 -4.37 -28.27
N ASP A 47 -0.09 -5.18 -29.35
CA ASP A 47 0.07 -6.64 -29.24
C ASP A 47 1.34 -7.02 -28.47
N ILE A 48 2.45 -6.34 -28.71
CA ILE A 48 3.71 -6.55 -27.97
C ILE A 48 3.54 -6.23 -26.47
N CYS A 49 2.77 -5.20 -26.15
CA CYS A 49 2.46 -4.87 -24.76
C CYS A 49 1.59 -5.95 -24.10
N TYR A 50 0.57 -6.46 -24.78
CA TYR A 50 -0.27 -7.54 -24.24
C TYR A 50 0.52 -8.85 -24.08
N ASP A 51 1.39 -9.20 -25.03
CA ASP A 51 2.27 -10.36 -24.90
C ASP A 51 3.21 -10.22 -23.71
N LEU A 52 3.78 -9.03 -23.50
CA LEU A 52 4.60 -8.71 -22.34
C LEU A 52 3.80 -8.86 -21.04
N PHE A 53 2.59 -8.33 -20.96
CA PHE A 53 1.75 -8.45 -19.77
C PHE A 53 1.38 -9.91 -19.47
N HIS A 54 1.14 -10.70 -20.51
CA HIS A 54 0.88 -12.12 -20.37
C HIS A 54 2.11 -12.87 -19.84
N GLU A 55 3.28 -12.61 -20.42
CA GLU A 55 4.58 -13.18 -19.97
C GLU A 55 4.83 -12.84 -18.50
N LEU A 56 4.71 -11.55 -18.12
CA LEU A 56 4.91 -11.10 -16.75
C LEU A 56 3.90 -11.72 -15.77
N GLY A 57 2.63 -11.87 -16.19
CA GLY A 57 1.59 -12.47 -15.38
C GLY A 57 1.80 -13.95 -15.09
N LEU A 58 2.52 -14.66 -15.94
CA LEU A 58 2.89 -16.06 -15.77
C LEU A 58 4.23 -16.26 -15.03
N ASP A 59 5.05 -15.21 -14.96
CA ASP A 59 6.38 -15.29 -14.32
C ASP A 59 6.32 -14.92 -12.82
N GLU A 60 5.84 -15.85 -12.01
CA GLU A 60 5.85 -15.70 -10.56
C GLU A 60 7.26 -15.49 -9.98
N SER A 61 8.28 -16.09 -10.60
CA SER A 61 9.67 -16.04 -10.13
C SER A 61 10.29 -14.66 -10.34
N GLY A 62 10.03 -14.02 -11.48
CA GLY A 62 10.44 -12.66 -11.80
C GLY A 62 9.79 -11.65 -10.88
N SER A 63 8.48 -11.75 -10.67
CA SER A 63 7.73 -10.91 -9.73
C SER A 63 8.28 -11.01 -8.31
N GLN A 64 8.50 -12.23 -7.80
CA GLN A 64 9.09 -12.44 -6.47
C GLN A 64 10.50 -11.86 -6.36
N SER A 65 11.31 -12.00 -7.42
CA SER A 65 12.66 -11.45 -7.45
C SER A 65 12.65 -9.93 -7.43
N LEU A 66 11.73 -9.30 -8.18
CA LEU A 66 11.53 -7.86 -8.15
C LEU A 66 11.17 -7.37 -6.75
N PHE A 67 10.19 -7.98 -6.11
CA PHE A 67 9.76 -7.57 -4.76
C PHE A 67 10.85 -7.77 -3.71
N ARG A 68 11.65 -8.84 -3.82
CA ARG A 68 12.81 -9.02 -2.92
C ARG A 68 13.87 -7.93 -3.11
N GLU A 69 14.15 -7.52 -4.34
CA GLU A 69 15.10 -6.43 -4.60
C GLU A 69 14.55 -5.08 -4.12
N LEU A 70 13.27 -4.80 -4.33
CA LEU A 70 12.61 -3.60 -3.82
C LEU A 70 12.63 -3.58 -2.28
N ALA A 71 12.26 -4.69 -1.64
CA ALA A 71 12.32 -4.83 -0.19
C ALA A 71 13.74 -4.70 0.36
N ARG A 72 14.75 -5.22 -0.35
CA ARG A 72 16.16 -5.09 0.04
C ARG A 72 16.60 -3.62 -0.04
N THR A 73 16.19 -2.90 -1.07
CA THR A 73 16.49 -1.48 -1.23
C THR A 73 15.78 -0.63 -0.18
N ALA A 74 14.52 -0.96 0.13
CA ALA A 74 13.73 -0.30 1.15
C ALA A 74 14.18 -0.64 2.59
N GLY A 75 14.74 -1.83 2.79
CA GLY A 75 15.11 -2.39 4.09
C GLY A 75 16.57 -2.15 4.51
N ASN A 76 17.28 -1.19 3.90
CA ASN A 76 18.62 -0.81 4.34
C ASN A 76 18.62 -0.20 5.76
N ASP A 77 17.49 0.26 6.25
CA ASP A 77 17.29 0.67 7.63
C ASP A 77 16.91 -0.53 8.50
N GLU A 78 17.37 -0.55 9.74
CA GLU A 78 17.04 -1.63 10.69
C GLU A 78 15.53 -1.76 10.93
N GLN A 79 14.76 -0.72 10.60
CA GLN A 79 13.34 -0.58 10.89
C GLN A 79 12.63 0.31 9.86
N PRO A 80 12.38 -0.22 8.63
CA PRO A 80 11.74 0.58 7.59
C PRO A 80 10.29 0.93 7.95
N ALA A 81 9.92 2.19 7.71
CA ALA A 81 8.54 2.65 7.81
C ALA A 81 7.78 2.30 6.52
N ILE A 82 6.76 1.46 6.62
CA ILE A 82 6.00 0.92 5.49
C ILE A 82 4.57 1.45 5.54
N ALA A 83 4.21 2.30 4.59
CA ALA A 83 2.82 2.66 4.36
C ALA A 83 2.09 1.48 3.70
N PHE A 84 0.90 1.23 4.18
CA PHE A 84 0.00 0.21 3.69
C PHE A 84 -1.31 0.88 3.27
N ASP A 85 -1.66 0.76 2.02
CA ASP A 85 -2.89 1.36 1.48
C ASP A 85 -3.61 0.40 0.53
N SER A 86 -4.91 0.61 0.38
CA SER A 86 -5.76 -0.13 -0.54
C SER A 86 -6.46 0.81 -1.52
N THR A 87 -6.46 0.43 -2.80
CA THR A 87 -7.29 1.09 -3.79
C THR A 87 -8.20 0.10 -4.48
N SER A 88 -9.41 0.53 -4.84
CA SER A 88 -10.39 -0.26 -5.59
C SER A 88 -10.43 0.21 -7.04
N HIS A 89 -10.59 -0.74 -7.95
CA HIS A 89 -10.75 -0.49 -9.38
C HIS A 89 -11.98 -1.21 -9.92
N SER A 90 -12.80 -0.51 -10.67
CA SER A 90 -13.96 -1.08 -11.36
C SER A 90 -13.53 -2.02 -12.48
N VAL A 91 -14.25 -3.11 -12.65
CA VAL A 91 -13.96 -4.14 -13.66
C VAL A 91 -14.98 -4.06 -14.79
N TYR A 92 -14.51 -3.65 -15.96
CA TYR A 92 -15.35 -3.53 -17.16
C TYR A 92 -15.35 -4.79 -18.04
N GLY A 93 -14.40 -5.70 -17.81
CA GLY A 93 -14.21 -6.89 -18.64
C GLY A 93 -14.33 -8.20 -17.86
N ASN A 94 -14.15 -9.31 -18.57
CA ASN A 94 -14.27 -10.66 -18.00
C ASN A 94 -12.95 -11.25 -17.47
N GLY A 95 -11.81 -10.64 -17.75
CA GLY A 95 -10.48 -11.19 -17.45
C GLY A 95 -10.18 -11.30 -15.95
N LEU A 96 -10.73 -10.41 -15.14
CA LEU A 96 -10.48 -10.37 -13.69
C LEU A 96 -11.61 -11.02 -12.85
N LYS A 97 -12.45 -11.86 -13.46
CA LYS A 97 -13.55 -12.54 -12.76
C LYS A 97 -13.18 -13.22 -11.43
N PRO A 98 -12.01 -13.85 -11.26
CA PRO A 98 -11.63 -14.43 -9.97
C PRO A 98 -11.55 -13.41 -8.83
N TYR A 99 -11.20 -12.16 -9.13
CA TYR A 99 -11.05 -11.06 -8.17
C TYR A 99 -12.22 -10.08 -8.18
N ALA A 100 -12.97 -10.01 -9.30
CA ALA A 100 -14.11 -9.13 -9.42
C ALA A 100 -15.25 -9.58 -8.49
N ARG A 101 -15.61 -8.72 -7.56
CA ARG A 101 -16.70 -8.93 -6.59
C ARG A 101 -17.34 -7.60 -6.25
N GLN A 102 -18.61 -7.65 -5.88
CA GLN A 102 -19.29 -6.50 -5.31
C GLN A 102 -18.63 -6.10 -3.98
N GLY A 103 -18.29 -4.81 -3.84
CA GLY A 103 -17.65 -4.26 -2.68
C GLY A 103 -17.85 -2.75 -2.59
N PHE A 104 -17.16 -2.10 -1.67
CA PHE A 104 -17.17 -0.65 -1.59
C PHE A 104 -16.44 -0.07 -2.82
N ASN A 105 -17.24 0.44 -3.76
CA ASN A 105 -16.75 1.06 -4.99
C ASN A 105 -16.66 2.58 -4.80
N LYS A 106 -15.44 3.13 -4.90
CA LYS A 106 -15.20 4.58 -4.76
C LYS A 106 -15.84 5.38 -5.89
N ASP A 107 -15.94 4.79 -7.09
CA ASP A 107 -16.48 5.44 -8.29
C ASP A 107 -18.02 5.46 -8.30
N GLY A 108 -18.66 4.60 -7.51
CA GLY A 108 -20.11 4.56 -7.36
C GLY A 108 -20.87 4.10 -8.62
N ASP A 109 -20.17 3.44 -9.56
CA ASP A 109 -20.72 3.00 -10.86
C ASP A 109 -21.49 1.67 -10.79
N GLY A 110 -21.51 1.02 -9.61
CA GLY A 110 -22.22 -0.24 -9.37
C GLY A 110 -21.55 -1.47 -9.98
N LEU A 111 -20.37 -1.35 -10.55
CA LEU A 111 -19.60 -2.45 -11.10
C LEU A 111 -18.92 -3.27 -10.00
N ASP A 112 -18.61 -4.53 -10.34
CA ASP A 112 -17.72 -5.34 -9.53
C ASP A 112 -16.33 -4.72 -9.51
N ILE A 113 -15.66 -4.84 -8.39
CA ILE A 113 -14.32 -4.28 -8.18
C ILE A 113 -13.31 -5.35 -7.80
N TYR A 114 -12.03 -5.08 -8.03
CA TYR A 114 -10.92 -5.70 -7.33
C TYR A 114 -10.15 -4.64 -6.53
N LYS A 115 -9.34 -5.09 -5.60
CA LYS A 115 -8.50 -4.22 -4.80
C LYS A 115 -7.03 -4.50 -5.07
N ILE A 116 -6.24 -3.43 -5.11
CA ILE A 116 -4.79 -3.50 -5.05
C ILE A 116 -4.37 -3.02 -3.66
N ILE A 117 -3.68 -3.88 -2.95
CA ILE A 117 -3.04 -3.54 -1.69
C ILE A 117 -1.59 -3.21 -2.00
N THR A 118 -1.13 -2.04 -1.62
CA THR A 118 0.24 -1.58 -1.88
C THR A 118 1.01 -1.41 -0.58
N PHE A 119 2.25 -1.88 -0.58
CA PHE A 119 3.25 -1.62 0.44
C PHE A 119 4.26 -0.63 -0.13
N TYR A 120 4.45 0.48 0.56
CA TYR A 120 5.31 1.57 0.13
C TYR A 120 6.27 1.96 1.25
N SER A 121 7.56 1.96 0.96
CA SER A 121 8.57 2.41 1.93
C SER A 121 8.57 3.93 1.99
N LEU A 122 8.30 4.48 3.16
CA LEU A 122 8.35 5.92 3.41
C LEU A 122 9.79 6.46 3.42
N ASP A 123 10.74 5.61 3.79
CA ASP A 123 12.15 5.97 3.90
C ASP A 123 12.83 6.05 2.53
N SER A 124 12.62 5.03 1.68
CA SER A 124 13.22 4.99 0.35
C SER A 124 12.41 5.68 -0.73
N GLY A 125 11.12 5.97 -0.50
CA GLY A 125 10.21 6.48 -1.51
C GLY A 125 9.90 5.48 -2.63
N LEU A 126 10.02 4.17 -2.35
CA LEU A 126 9.81 3.12 -3.35
C LEU A 126 8.68 2.16 -2.96
N PRO A 127 7.90 1.65 -3.92
CA PRO A 127 7.00 0.54 -3.67
C PRO A 127 7.82 -0.71 -3.31
N VAL A 128 7.34 -1.45 -2.31
CA VAL A 128 7.98 -2.71 -1.86
C VAL A 128 7.30 -3.90 -2.51
N SER A 129 5.98 -3.92 -2.50
CA SER A 129 5.18 -4.97 -3.13
C SER A 129 3.73 -4.51 -3.31
N PHE A 130 2.98 -5.29 -4.04
CA PHE A 130 1.53 -5.18 -4.09
C PHE A 130 0.87 -6.56 -4.06
N GLU A 131 -0.42 -6.58 -3.72
CA GLU A 131 -1.26 -7.78 -3.73
C GLU A 131 -2.63 -7.46 -4.34
N LEU A 132 -3.13 -8.37 -5.19
CA LEU A 132 -4.48 -8.31 -5.70
C LEU A 132 -5.43 -9.04 -4.76
N GLN A 133 -6.54 -8.40 -4.40
CA GLN A 133 -7.56 -9.00 -3.56
C GLN A 133 -8.96 -8.86 -4.16
N PRO A 134 -9.85 -9.82 -3.88
CA PRO A 134 -11.26 -9.71 -4.25
C PRO A 134 -11.90 -8.45 -3.65
N GLY A 135 -12.74 -7.78 -4.43
CA GLY A 135 -13.36 -6.51 -4.05
C GLY A 135 -14.24 -6.56 -2.81
N ASN A 136 -14.77 -7.71 -2.46
CA ASN A 136 -15.62 -7.90 -1.28
C ASN A 136 -14.84 -8.07 0.04
N ILE A 137 -13.51 -8.14 0.00
CA ILE A 137 -12.71 -8.24 1.23
C ILE A 137 -12.62 -6.85 1.88
N PRO A 138 -13.08 -6.66 3.12
CA PRO A 138 -12.92 -5.41 3.84
C PRO A 138 -11.43 -5.09 4.10
N ASP A 139 -11.05 -3.82 4.06
CA ASP A 139 -9.66 -3.37 4.28
C ASP A 139 -9.10 -3.84 5.62
N VAL A 140 -9.94 -3.87 6.65
CA VAL A 140 -9.59 -4.41 7.98
C VAL A 140 -9.07 -5.85 7.90
N ILE A 141 -9.61 -6.68 6.99
CA ILE A 141 -9.20 -8.09 6.83
C ILE A 141 -7.98 -8.21 5.91
N SER A 142 -7.85 -7.33 4.92
CA SER A 142 -6.75 -7.31 3.95
C SER A 142 -5.38 -7.33 4.61
N LEU A 143 -5.24 -6.57 5.69
CA LEU A 143 -4.01 -6.46 6.46
C LEU A 143 -3.49 -7.80 7.00
N VAL A 144 -4.40 -8.71 7.33
CA VAL A 144 -4.05 -10.02 7.91
C VAL A 144 -3.28 -10.88 6.95
N ASN A 145 -3.65 -10.80 5.68
CA ASN A 145 -3.06 -11.63 4.62
C ASN A 145 -1.79 -10.98 4.08
N ALA A 146 -1.77 -9.66 3.97
CA ALA A 146 -0.70 -8.91 3.33
C ALA A 146 0.58 -8.81 4.17
N VAL A 147 0.49 -8.69 5.50
CA VAL A 147 1.66 -8.57 6.38
C VAL A 147 2.61 -9.78 6.32
N PRO A 148 2.14 -11.05 6.30
CA PRO A 148 3.03 -12.20 6.12
C PRO A 148 3.82 -12.17 4.81
N GLN A 149 3.22 -11.67 3.72
CA GLN A 149 3.89 -11.55 2.43
C GLN A 149 5.03 -10.52 2.45
N ALA A 150 4.81 -9.35 3.06
CA ALA A 150 5.85 -8.35 3.20
C ALA A 150 7.11 -8.91 3.89
N LYS A 151 6.92 -9.75 4.92
CA LYS A 151 8.01 -10.47 5.57
C LYS A 151 8.66 -11.52 4.68
N ALA A 152 7.88 -12.24 3.87
CA ALA A 152 8.40 -13.23 2.93
C ALA A 152 9.30 -12.62 1.86
N TYR A 153 9.09 -11.35 1.52
CA TYR A 153 9.97 -10.58 0.64
C TYR A 153 11.23 -10.03 1.33
N GLY A 154 11.36 -10.21 2.65
CA GLY A 154 12.59 -9.91 3.38
C GLY A 154 12.58 -8.61 4.17
N LEU A 155 11.42 -7.96 4.35
CA LEU A 155 11.30 -6.82 5.24
C LEU A 155 11.57 -7.24 6.69
N LYS A 156 12.59 -6.63 7.31
CA LYS A 156 12.96 -6.91 8.69
C LYS A 156 12.29 -5.88 9.60
N ASN A 157 11.54 -6.37 10.59
CA ASN A 157 10.91 -5.54 11.64
C ASN A 157 10.25 -4.24 11.13
N PRO A 158 9.40 -4.28 10.10
CA PRO A 158 8.80 -3.07 9.57
C PRO A 158 7.90 -2.38 10.61
N GLU A 159 7.90 -1.06 10.60
CA GLU A 159 6.87 -0.26 11.24
C GLU A 159 5.78 0.04 10.21
N PHE A 160 4.54 -0.37 10.49
CA PHE A 160 3.43 -0.17 9.57
C PHE A 160 2.73 1.17 9.81
N CYS A 161 2.58 1.97 8.77
CA CYS A 161 1.80 3.20 8.78
C CYS A 161 0.47 2.96 8.04
N LEU A 162 -0.63 3.12 8.73
CA LEU A 162 -1.97 2.72 8.29
C LEU A 162 -2.94 3.88 8.41
N ASP A 163 -3.85 3.98 7.45
CA ASP A 163 -4.95 4.92 7.53
C ASP A 163 -6.09 4.42 8.45
N ASN A 164 -7.14 5.24 8.60
CA ASN A 164 -8.28 4.93 9.45
C ASN A 164 -9.17 3.79 8.93
N GLY A 165 -9.10 3.44 7.65
CA GLY A 165 -9.83 2.33 7.05
C GLY A 165 -9.41 0.97 7.62
N PHE A 166 -8.17 0.88 8.10
CA PHE A 166 -7.61 -0.33 8.71
C PHE A 166 -7.82 -0.37 10.23
N PHE A 167 -8.37 0.71 10.82
CA PHE A 167 -8.53 0.78 12.27
C PHE A 167 -9.64 -0.11 12.76
N SER A 168 -9.27 -1.12 13.54
CA SER A 168 -10.18 -1.92 14.34
C SER A 168 -9.48 -2.43 15.61
N LYS A 169 -10.28 -2.67 16.66
CA LYS A 169 -9.75 -3.26 17.89
C LYS A 169 -9.03 -4.57 17.63
N GLU A 170 -9.55 -5.38 16.72
CA GLU A 170 -8.96 -6.68 16.39
C GLU A 170 -7.63 -6.53 15.66
N ASN A 171 -7.50 -5.62 14.71
CA ASN A 171 -6.24 -5.35 14.03
C ASN A 171 -5.17 -4.83 15.00
N VAL A 172 -5.51 -3.87 15.84
CA VAL A 172 -4.61 -3.36 16.88
C VAL A 172 -4.12 -4.49 17.79
N LEU A 173 -5.04 -5.30 18.33
CA LEU A 173 -4.66 -6.45 19.16
C LEU A 173 -3.79 -7.47 18.42
N ARG A 174 -4.02 -7.66 17.13
CA ARG A 174 -3.25 -8.58 16.28
C ARG A 174 -1.82 -8.08 16.07
N PHE A 175 -1.64 -6.78 15.79
CA PHE A 175 -0.32 -6.18 15.70
C PHE A 175 0.44 -6.31 17.02
N LEU A 176 -0.19 -6.01 18.15
CA LEU A 176 0.41 -6.15 19.48
C LEU A 176 0.81 -7.60 19.78
N ARG A 177 -0.06 -8.58 19.51
CA ARG A 177 0.23 -10.01 19.71
C ARG A 177 1.37 -10.52 18.84
N LYS A 178 1.54 -9.96 17.65
CA LYS A 178 2.62 -10.31 16.71
C LYS A 178 3.88 -9.48 16.94
N ASN A 179 3.86 -8.59 17.92
CA ASN A 179 4.96 -7.67 18.24
C ASN A 179 5.39 -6.84 17.02
N PHE A 180 4.42 -6.40 16.22
CA PHE A 180 4.66 -5.45 15.14
C PHE A 180 4.62 -4.03 15.67
N LYS A 181 5.51 -3.18 15.16
CA LYS A 181 5.40 -1.75 15.34
C LYS A 181 4.41 -1.20 14.32
N PHE A 182 3.58 -0.27 14.75
CA PHE A 182 2.61 0.34 13.86
C PHE A 182 2.18 1.72 14.35
N THR A 183 1.86 2.57 13.40
CA THR A 183 1.13 3.82 13.57
C THR A 183 -0.15 3.71 12.77
N ILE A 184 -1.29 3.95 13.39
CA ILE A 184 -2.60 3.87 12.75
C ILE A 184 -3.45 5.08 13.09
N LEU A 185 -4.08 5.65 12.08
CA LEU A 185 -5.02 6.75 12.28
C LEU A 185 -6.31 6.20 12.89
N ALA A 186 -6.63 6.64 14.10
CA ALA A 186 -7.80 6.17 14.80
C ALA A 186 -9.05 6.98 14.44
N THR A 187 -10.17 6.29 14.23
CA THR A 187 -11.46 6.94 14.01
C THR A 187 -12.03 7.46 15.33
N LEU A 188 -12.35 8.74 15.40
CA LEU A 188 -12.94 9.39 16.58
C LEU A 188 -14.35 8.86 16.96
N LYS A 189 -14.92 7.95 16.20
CA LYS A 189 -16.25 7.35 16.46
C LYS A 189 -16.28 6.39 17.66
N HIS A 190 -15.11 5.99 18.17
CA HIS A 190 -15.03 5.05 19.28
C HIS A 190 -14.93 5.76 20.64
N ALA A 191 -15.90 5.52 21.53
CA ALA A 191 -15.99 6.18 22.83
C ALA A 191 -14.72 6.04 23.70
N TRP A 192 -13.98 4.93 23.57
CA TRP A 192 -12.74 4.72 24.32
C TRP A 192 -11.61 5.65 23.86
N ILE A 193 -11.60 6.09 22.59
CA ILE A 193 -10.62 7.07 22.10
C ILE A 193 -10.85 8.42 22.76
N TYR A 194 -12.10 8.86 22.88
CA TYR A 194 -12.42 10.11 23.59
C TYR A 194 -11.91 10.14 25.02
N LYS A 195 -12.07 9.03 25.75
CA LYS A 195 -11.58 8.96 27.14
C LYS A 195 -10.05 9.14 27.23
N HIS A 196 -9.30 8.61 26.26
CA HIS A 196 -7.85 8.80 26.23
C HIS A 196 -7.46 10.21 25.77
N LEU A 197 -8.20 10.79 24.83
CA LEU A 197 -8.00 12.18 24.42
C LEU A 197 -8.30 13.16 25.56
N ASP A 198 -9.37 12.93 26.31
CA ASP A 198 -9.71 13.75 27.47
C ASP A 198 -8.63 13.66 28.56
N SER A 199 -8.16 12.45 28.87
CA SER A 199 -7.06 12.27 29.85
C SER A 199 -5.73 12.87 29.38
N ALA A 200 -5.46 12.88 28.07
CA ALA A 200 -4.27 13.53 27.49
C ALA A 200 -4.43 15.05 27.38
N ALA A 201 -5.67 15.57 27.32
CA ALA A 201 -5.94 17.00 27.31
C ALA A 201 -5.69 17.66 28.67
N ASP A 202 -5.92 16.93 29.76
CA ASP A 202 -5.67 17.40 31.15
C ASP A 202 -4.15 17.44 31.46
N ASP A 203 -3.31 16.70 30.74
CA ASP A 203 -1.87 16.69 30.92
C ASP A 203 -1.17 17.58 29.87
N GLY A 204 -1.18 18.90 30.13
CA GLY A 204 -0.63 19.91 29.20
C GLY A 204 0.87 19.75 28.85
N THR A 205 1.59 18.87 29.54
CA THR A 205 3.00 18.57 29.24
C THR A 205 3.13 17.56 28.09
N LYS A 206 2.25 16.56 28.01
CA LYS A 206 2.27 15.55 26.93
C LYS A 206 1.82 16.11 25.58
N GLN A 207 0.99 17.14 25.57
CA GLN A 207 0.59 17.79 24.32
C GLN A 207 1.73 18.50 23.61
N ARG A 208 2.68 19.12 24.31
CA ARG A 208 3.79 19.86 23.68
C ARG A 208 4.77 18.97 22.95
N ASP A 209 5.11 17.82 23.47
CA ASP A 209 6.13 16.94 22.90
C ASP A 209 5.66 16.23 21.62
N HIS A 210 4.38 15.93 21.51
CA HIS A 210 3.81 15.30 20.32
C HIS A 210 3.47 16.28 19.20
N PHE A 211 3.14 17.54 19.51
CA PHE A 211 2.79 18.57 18.52
C PHE A 211 4.02 19.27 17.90
N SER A 212 5.18 19.24 18.54
CA SER A 212 6.33 20.04 18.12
C SER A 212 6.87 19.69 16.74
N ARG A 213 6.69 18.46 16.26
CA ARG A 213 7.16 18.01 14.94
C ARG A 213 6.22 18.36 13.78
N TYR A 214 4.94 18.51 14.02
CA TYR A 214 3.91 18.66 12.96
C TYR A 214 3.20 20.01 13.00
N ALA A 215 3.21 20.70 14.11
CA ALA A 215 2.54 22.02 14.27
C ALA A 215 3.04 23.08 13.30
N SER A 216 4.29 22.99 12.81
CA SER A 216 4.86 23.92 11.85
C SER A 216 4.44 23.63 10.39
N GLN A 217 3.84 22.47 10.12
CA GLN A 217 3.47 22.02 8.77
C GLN A 217 1.96 21.93 8.55
N CYS A 218 1.15 21.98 9.60
CA CYS A 218 -0.31 21.88 9.52
C CYS A 218 -0.93 23.28 9.66
N PRO A 219 -1.47 23.89 8.57
CA PRO A 219 -2.07 25.23 8.61
C PRO A 219 -3.47 25.25 9.25
N PHE A 220 -3.98 24.14 9.75
CA PHE A 220 -5.30 24.02 10.34
C PHE A 220 -5.21 23.67 11.83
N ASP A 221 -6.08 24.29 12.66
CA ASP A 221 -6.25 24.05 14.09
C ASP A 221 -6.79 22.64 14.46
N GLU A 222 -6.42 21.61 13.72
CA GLU A 222 -6.75 20.24 14.06
C GLU A 222 -5.81 19.73 15.16
N LYS A 223 -6.37 19.39 16.32
CA LYS A 223 -5.64 18.74 17.40
C LYS A 223 -5.35 17.31 17.02
N ILE A 224 -4.10 17.01 16.71
CA ILE A 224 -3.63 15.65 16.52
C ILE A 224 -3.04 15.17 17.84
N SER A 225 -3.62 14.11 18.41
CA SER A 225 -3.08 13.45 19.61
C SER A 225 -2.61 12.04 19.25
N ALA A 226 -1.42 11.68 19.69
CA ALA A 226 -0.92 10.32 19.60
C ALA A 226 -0.94 9.65 20.99
N VAL A 227 -1.52 8.47 21.06
CA VAL A 227 -1.55 7.65 22.28
C VAL A 227 -0.79 6.35 22.02
N SER A 228 0.14 6.00 22.90
CA SER A 228 0.83 4.73 22.83
C SER A 228 -0.11 3.61 23.29
N VAL A 229 -0.53 2.77 22.34
CA VAL A 229 -1.42 1.62 22.63
C VAL A 229 -0.68 0.50 23.37
N SER A 230 0.64 0.49 23.34
CA SER A 230 1.47 -0.47 24.09
C SER A 230 1.34 -0.29 25.63
N GLU A 231 0.92 0.89 26.08
CA GLU A 231 0.67 1.17 27.49
C GLU A 231 -0.71 0.68 27.96
N MET A 232 -1.59 0.28 27.02
CA MET A 232 -2.90 -0.27 27.37
C MET A 232 -2.80 -1.74 27.71
N THR A 233 -3.30 -2.14 28.86
CA THR A 233 -3.38 -3.56 29.20
C THR A 233 -4.46 -4.25 28.35
N PRO A 234 -4.28 -5.54 27.97
CA PRO A 234 -5.29 -6.31 27.25
C PRO A 234 -6.66 -6.39 27.95
N PHE A 235 -6.69 -6.08 29.24
CA PHE A 235 -7.89 -6.09 30.06
C PHE A 235 -8.73 -4.79 29.88
N GLU A 236 -8.09 -3.64 29.73
CA GLU A 236 -8.77 -2.39 29.44
C GLU A 236 -9.46 -2.40 28.09
N TRP A 237 -8.87 -3.11 27.11
CA TRP A 237 -9.47 -3.35 25.82
C TRP A 237 -10.69 -4.27 25.83
N LYS A 238 -10.79 -5.20 26.78
CA LYS A 238 -11.92 -6.13 26.89
C LYS A 238 -13.15 -5.54 27.58
N ARG A 239 -13.00 -4.49 28.36
CA ARG A 239 -14.09 -3.89 29.15
C ARG A 239 -14.89 -2.82 28.42
N GLN A 240 -14.50 -2.45 27.21
CA GLN A 240 -15.16 -1.45 26.36
C GLN A 240 -15.66 -2.07 25.07
#